data_0243fd6f05a75043e8fa243c05a865d4
#
_entry.id   0243fd6f05a75043e8fa243c05a865d4
#
_cell.length_a   1.000
_cell.length_b   1.000
_cell.length_c   1.000
_cell.angle_alpha   90.00
_cell.angle_beta   90.00
_cell.angle_gamma   90.00
#
_symmetry.space_group_name_H-M   'P 1'
#
loop_
_entity.id
_entity.type
_entity.pdbx_description
1 polymer ?
#
loop_
_entity_poly.entity_id
_entity_poly.type
_entity_poly.pdbx_seq_one_letter_code
_entity_poly.pdbx_strand_id
1 'polypeptide(L)'
;LSDPSGGTIAQGALSARGGPAGGDGGRIETSGPYLIAMPESLDLSAPRGQGGDWLLDPFNLTIFPDSSDTPGGTNFSAAGDDSLWTSISDDAGVRVGDIKSQLINGSNVRLLTGQGTTNQGGNIVWQSGADLDFSSQEFDNAVTTTNLTLDASGYIQLNSDITTGSGGLTRKAGAGFAEAA
;
A
#
# COMPACT_ATOMS: atom_id res chain seq x y z
N LEU A 1 14.73 5.70 -17.93
CA LEU A 1 14.47 7.14 -17.99
C LEU A 1 13.18 7.39 -17.24
N SER A 2 13.24 7.55 -15.92
CA SER A 2 12.10 8.02 -15.13
C SER A 2 11.92 9.50 -15.43
N ASP A 3 10.86 9.86 -16.13
CA ASP A 3 10.39 11.24 -16.17
C ASP A 3 10.00 11.60 -14.72
N PRO A 4 10.66 12.58 -14.09
CA PRO A 4 10.32 12.96 -12.72
C PRO A 4 8.92 13.61 -12.60
N SER A 5 8.24 13.85 -13.72
CA SER A 5 6.86 14.31 -13.78
C SER A 5 5.85 13.18 -14.06
N GLY A 6 6.32 11.94 -14.23
CA GLY A 6 5.46 10.81 -14.55
C GLY A 6 4.65 10.33 -13.36
N GLY A 7 3.36 10.05 -13.56
CA GLY A 7 2.46 9.48 -12.55
C GLY A 7 1.98 8.09 -12.94
N THR A 8 1.68 7.28 -11.92
CA THR A 8 1.04 5.97 -12.07
C THR A 8 -0.35 6.02 -11.45
N ILE A 9 -1.37 5.63 -12.21
CA ILE A 9 -2.74 5.43 -11.73
C ILE A 9 -3.09 3.98 -11.94
N ALA A 10 -3.26 3.23 -10.85
CA ALA A 10 -3.61 1.81 -10.87
C ALA A 10 -5.05 1.65 -10.33
N GLN A 11 -6.03 1.66 -11.24
CA GLN A 11 -7.47 1.55 -10.92
C GLN A 11 -8.11 0.28 -11.48
N GLY A 12 -7.46 -0.40 -12.44
CA GLY A 12 -7.98 -1.64 -13.02
C GLY A 12 -7.72 -2.87 -12.16
N ALA A 13 -8.23 -4.01 -12.60
CA ALA A 13 -7.95 -5.30 -11.97
C ALA A 13 -6.51 -5.74 -12.23
N LEU A 14 -5.80 -6.08 -11.17
CA LEU A 14 -4.42 -6.57 -11.21
C LEU A 14 -4.37 -7.99 -10.67
N SER A 15 -3.74 -8.92 -11.38
CA SER A 15 -3.62 -10.31 -10.93
C SER A 15 -2.25 -10.90 -11.25
N ALA A 16 -1.63 -11.49 -10.22
CA ALA A 16 -0.44 -12.34 -10.33
C ALA A 16 -0.62 -13.58 -9.45
N ARG A 17 -1.74 -14.26 -9.62
CA ARG A 17 -2.18 -15.39 -8.81
C ARG A 17 -1.37 -16.66 -9.10
N GLY A 18 -1.14 -17.47 -8.03
CA GLY A 18 -0.63 -18.83 -8.17
C GLY A 18 -1.60 -19.76 -8.90
N GLY A 19 -1.08 -20.75 -9.60
CA GLY A 19 -1.88 -21.68 -10.38
C GLY A 19 -2.75 -22.63 -9.54
N PRO A 20 -3.83 -23.20 -10.13
CA PRO A 20 -4.72 -24.11 -9.42
C PRO A 20 -4.07 -25.45 -9.10
N ALA A 21 -3.03 -25.84 -9.84
CA ALA A 21 -2.28 -27.08 -9.62
C ALA A 21 -1.12 -26.91 -8.63
N GLY A 22 -0.76 -25.70 -8.28
CA GLY A 22 0.35 -25.33 -7.40
C GLY A 22 1.10 -24.10 -7.92
N GLY A 23 2.07 -23.66 -7.15
CA GLY A 23 2.87 -22.45 -7.39
C GLY A 23 2.44 -21.31 -6.48
N ASP A 24 3.40 -20.47 -6.15
CA ASP A 24 3.20 -19.29 -5.31
C ASP A 24 2.58 -18.15 -6.14
N GLY A 25 1.98 -17.19 -5.44
CA GLY A 25 1.59 -15.91 -6.02
C GLY A 25 2.82 -15.14 -6.50
N GLY A 26 2.65 -14.31 -7.52
CA GLY A 26 3.71 -13.51 -8.08
C GLY A 26 3.88 -12.18 -7.34
N ARG A 27 4.54 -11.23 -8.03
CA ARG A 27 4.75 -9.87 -7.53
C ARG A 27 4.02 -8.88 -8.42
N ILE A 28 3.32 -7.95 -7.78
CA ILE A 28 2.80 -6.74 -8.42
C ILE A 28 3.53 -5.55 -7.83
N GLU A 29 3.98 -4.66 -8.68
CA GLU A 29 4.58 -3.40 -8.30
C GLU A 29 3.78 -2.25 -8.89
N THR A 30 3.35 -1.33 -8.02
CA THR A 30 2.74 -0.07 -8.39
C THR A 30 3.61 1.04 -7.84
N SER A 31 4.36 1.68 -8.70
CA SER A 31 5.41 2.63 -8.34
C SER A 31 5.35 3.86 -9.23
N GLY A 32 5.92 4.95 -8.77
CA GLY A 32 6.04 6.20 -9.51
C GLY A 32 6.10 7.41 -8.59
N PRO A 33 6.63 8.55 -9.07
CA PRO A 33 6.70 9.80 -8.30
C PRO A 33 5.33 10.21 -7.75
N TYR A 34 4.31 10.08 -8.59
CA TYR A 34 2.90 10.23 -8.24
C TYR A 34 2.23 8.87 -8.38
N LEU A 35 1.56 8.41 -7.35
CA LEU A 35 0.89 7.12 -7.38
C LEU A 35 -0.50 7.23 -6.78
N ILE A 36 -1.51 6.81 -7.52
CA ILE A 36 -2.84 6.48 -7.01
C ILE A 36 -3.01 4.96 -7.16
N ALA A 37 -2.85 4.24 -6.05
CA ALA A 37 -3.03 2.81 -6.00
C ALA A 37 -4.41 2.48 -5.40
N MET A 38 -5.42 2.44 -6.26
CA MET A 38 -6.80 2.10 -5.91
C MET A 38 -7.33 1.07 -6.91
N PRO A 39 -6.72 -0.13 -6.96
CA PRO A 39 -7.14 -1.14 -7.91
C PRO A 39 -8.59 -1.58 -7.63
N GLU A 40 -9.36 -1.80 -8.70
CA GLU A 40 -10.69 -2.40 -8.60
C GLU A 40 -10.62 -3.77 -7.93
N SER A 41 -9.58 -4.54 -8.25
CA SER A 41 -9.22 -5.76 -7.55
C SER A 41 -7.73 -6.03 -7.66
N LEU A 42 -7.19 -6.65 -6.62
CA LEU A 42 -5.80 -7.10 -6.58
C LEU A 42 -5.78 -8.55 -6.09
N ASP A 43 -5.31 -9.48 -6.94
CA ASP A 43 -5.26 -10.90 -6.60
C ASP A 43 -3.84 -11.46 -6.75
N LEU A 44 -3.20 -11.69 -5.61
CA LEU A 44 -1.88 -12.31 -5.46
C LEU A 44 -1.98 -13.65 -4.75
N SER A 45 -3.19 -14.18 -4.58
CA SER A 45 -3.44 -15.42 -3.85
C SER A 45 -2.82 -16.63 -4.55
N ALA A 46 -2.54 -17.67 -3.76
CA ALA A 46 -2.06 -18.96 -4.25
C ALA A 46 -2.80 -20.09 -3.56
N PRO A 47 -3.77 -20.76 -4.21
CA PRO A 47 -4.60 -21.79 -3.59
C PRO A 47 -3.82 -22.99 -3.05
N ARG A 48 -2.62 -23.23 -3.54
CA ARG A 48 -1.73 -24.35 -3.17
C ARG A 48 -0.28 -23.93 -3.02
N GLY A 49 -0.04 -22.66 -2.68
CA GLY A 49 1.26 -22.06 -2.47
C GLY A 49 1.19 -20.90 -1.49
N GLN A 50 2.26 -20.16 -1.39
CA GLN A 50 2.28 -18.90 -0.62
C GLN A 50 1.72 -17.76 -1.47
N GLY A 51 0.97 -16.85 -0.87
CA GLY A 51 0.54 -15.61 -1.52
C GLY A 51 1.74 -14.78 -1.95
N GLY A 52 1.52 -13.92 -2.94
CA GLY A 52 2.57 -13.11 -3.53
C GLY A 52 2.88 -11.83 -2.75
N ASP A 53 3.59 -10.92 -3.41
CA ASP A 53 4.02 -9.64 -2.84
C ASP A 53 3.41 -8.47 -3.62
N TRP A 54 2.84 -7.50 -2.91
CA TRP A 54 2.49 -6.19 -3.45
C TRP A 54 3.49 -5.14 -2.99
N LEU A 55 4.15 -4.49 -3.92
CA LEU A 55 5.08 -3.40 -3.68
C LEU A 55 4.51 -2.08 -4.15
N LEU A 56 4.55 -1.08 -3.26
CA LEU A 56 4.34 0.33 -3.57
C LEU A 56 5.64 1.08 -3.27
N ASP A 57 6.14 1.83 -4.26
CA ASP A 57 7.42 2.56 -4.13
C ASP A 57 7.32 3.97 -4.76
N PRO A 58 6.51 4.87 -4.17
CA PRO A 58 6.49 6.29 -4.53
C PRO A 58 7.55 7.10 -3.77
N PHE A 59 7.56 8.43 -4.01
CA PHE A 59 8.39 9.34 -3.21
C PHE A 59 7.88 9.52 -1.79
N ASN A 60 6.62 9.93 -1.62
CA ASN A 60 5.90 9.92 -0.34
C ASN A 60 4.65 9.06 -0.46
N LEU A 61 4.23 8.46 0.63
CA LEU A 61 3.04 7.62 0.65
C LEU A 61 2.13 7.97 1.82
N THR A 62 0.86 8.19 1.52
CA THR A 62 -0.20 8.37 2.52
C THR A 62 -1.15 7.19 2.49
N ILE A 63 -1.34 6.56 3.64
CA ILE A 63 -2.35 5.53 3.85
C ILE A 63 -3.58 6.21 4.45
N PHE A 64 -4.74 6.07 3.81
CA PHE A 64 -5.97 6.75 4.20
C PHE A 64 -7.12 5.76 4.48
N PRO A 65 -8.15 6.21 5.28
CA PRO A 65 -9.31 5.38 5.60
C PRO A 65 -10.14 5.02 4.36
N ASP A 66 -10.82 3.87 4.39
CA ASP A 66 -11.72 3.43 3.31
C ASP A 66 -12.92 4.36 3.11
N SER A 67 -13.33 5.07 4.17
CA SER A 67 -14.41 6.06 4.13
C SER A 67 -14.03 7.37 3.44
N SER A 68 -12.77 7.53 3.06
CA SER A 68 -12.32 8.72 2.35
C SER A 68 -12.70 8.62 0.88
N ASP A 69 -13.63 9.45 0.45
CA ASP A 69 -14.00 9.57 -0.98
C ASP A 69 -12.85 10.21 -1.80
N THR A 70 -11.90 10.82 -1.13
CA THR A 70 -10.73 11.49 -1.70
C THR A 70 -9.44 10.84 -1.21
N PRO A 71 -8.69 10.16 -2.08
CA PRO A 71 -7.37 9.65 -1.71
C PRO A 71 -6.46 10.80 -1.27
N GLY A 72 -5.94 10.72 -0.03
CA GLY A 72 -4.91 11.66 0.41
C GLY A 72 -5.36 13.08 0.77
N GLY A 73 -6.66 13.34 0.98
CA GLY A 73 -7.13 14.66 1.40
C GLY A 73 -6.99 15.73 0.31
N THR A 74 -6.39 16.88 0.62
CA THR A 74 -6.30 18.03 -0.29
C THR A 74 -5.33 17.84 -1.47
N ASN A 75 -4.60 16.74 -1.51
CA ASN A 75 -3.54 16.50 -2.49
C ASN A 75 -4.02 15.80 -3.76
N PHE A 76 -5.28 15.43 -3.81
CA PHE A 76 -5.90 14.80 -4.98
C PHE A 76 -7.17 15.54 -5.38
N SER A 77 -7.39 15.71 -6.66
CA SER A 77 -8.62 16.29 -7.19
C SER A 77 -9.25 15.38 -8.23
N ALA A 78 -10.58 15.32 -8.25
CA ALA A 78 -11.31 14.70 -9.34
C ALA A 78 -11.17 15.57 -10.60
N ALA A 79 -10.70 14.99 -11.68
CA ALA A 79 -10.55 15.68 -12.96
C ALA A 79 -11.87 15.67 -13.75
N GLY A 80 -12.92 16.29 -13.23
CA GLY A 80 -14.17 16.52 -13.97
C GLY A 80 -15.01 15.28 -14.36
N ASP A 81 -14.48 14.11 -14.18
CA ASP A 81 -15.11 12.81 -14.31
C ASP A 81 -14.83 12.08 -13.00
N ASP A 82 -15.87 11.66 -12.28
CA ASP A 82 -15.80 11.03 -10.96
C ASP A 82 -14.95 9.74 -10.93
N SER A 83 -14.52 9.26 -12.08
CA SER A 83 -13.68 8.06 -12.21
C SER A 83 -12.18 8.35 -12.36
N LEU A 84 -11.78 9.61 -12.58
CA LEU A 84 -10.38 9.97 -12.81
C LEU A 84 -9.87 10.89 -11.71
N TRP A 85 -9.04 10.35 -10.84
CA TRP A 85 -8.34 11.11 -9.81
C TRP A 85 -6.98 11.58 -10.32
N THR A 86 -6.67 12.83 -10.11
CA THR A 86 -5.36 13.40 -10.47
C THR A 86 -4.67 13.84 -9.20
N SER A 87 -3.45 13.36 -8.96
CA SER A 87 -2.61 13.90 -7.91
C SER A 87 -2.26 15.35 -8.25
N ILE A 88 -2.51 16.27 -7.33
CA ILE A 88 -2.14 17.69 -7.46
C ILE A 88 -0.85 18.02 -6.71
N SER A 89 -0.24 17.03 -6.08
CA SER A 89 1.06 17.13 -5.41
C SER A 89 1.85 15.85 -5.61
N ASP A 90 3.11 15.88 -5.24
CA ASP A 90 4.06 14.76 -5.35
C ASP A 90 3.78 13.62 -4.35
N ASP A 91 2.56 13.48 -3.83
CA ASP A 91 2.19 12.47 -2.86
C ASP A 91 1.44 11.31 -3.53
N ALA A 92 1.66 10.13 -3.03
CA ALA A 92 0.95 8.92 -3.40
C ALA A 92 -0.06 8.54 -2.33
N GLY A 93 -1.13 7.85 -2.73
CA GLY A 93 -2.16 7.40 -1.79
C GLY A 93 -2.59 5.96 -2.01
N VAL A 94 -2.90 5.26 -0.91
CA VAL A 94 -3.46 3.92 -0.91
C VAL A 94 -4.49 3.79 0.23
N ARG A 95 -5.58 3.06 -0.01
CA ARG A 95 -6.57 2.77 1.03
C ARG A 95 -6.08 1.69 1.97
N VAL A 96 -6.39 1.85 3.26
CA VAL A 96 -6.07 0.82 4.26
C VAL A 96 -6.76 -0.51 3.96
N GLY A 97 -7.97 -0.50 3.42
CA GLY A 97 -8.71 -1.70 3.04
C GLY A 97 -8.06 -2.50 1.92
N ASP A 98 -7.42 -1.83 0.95
CA ASP A 98 -6.68 -2.52 -0.10
C ASP A 98 -5.46 -3.27 0.48
N ILE A 99 -4.73 -2.63 1.41
CA ILE A 99 -3.63 -3.25 2.16
C ILE A 99 -4.15 -4.43 2.98
N LYS A 100 -5.23 -4.21 3.76
CA LYS A 100 -5.87 -5.23 4.58
C LYS A 100 -6.27 -6.45 3.77
N SER A 101 -6.90 -6.23 2.63
CA SER A 101 -7.37 -7.30 1.76
C SER A 101 -6.22 -8.20 1.30
N GLN A 102 -5.07 -7.64 0.96
CA GLN A 102 -3.91 -8.44 0.57
C GLN A 102 -3.33 -9.24 1.73
N LEU A 103 -3.17 -8.62 2.89
CA LEU A 103 -2.64 -9.29 4.08
C LEU A 103 -3.57 -10.43 4.53
N ILE A 104 -4.88 -10.20 4.53
CA ILE A 104 -5.89 -11.23 4.82
C ILE A 104 -5.86 -12.34 3.76
N ASN A 105 -5.65 -12.04 2.49
CA ASN A 105 -5.57 -13.01 1.40
C ASN A 105 -4.23 -13.76 1.31
N GLY A 106 -3.42 -13.69 2.35
CA GLY A 106 -2.18 -14.46 2.45
C GLY A 106 -0.99 -13.85 1.70
N SER A 107 -1.10 -12.61 1.23
CA SER A 107 -0.05 -11.93 0.48
C SER A 107 0.69 -10.92 1.36
N ASN A 108 1.97 -10.71 1.09
CA ASN A 108 2.74 -9.68 1.77
C ASN A 108 2.52 -8.31 1.12
N VAL A 109 2.60 -7.25 1.92
CA VAL A 109 2.56 -5.88 1.44
C VAL A 109 3.83 -5.14 1.85
N ARG A 110 4.45 -4.46 0.90
CA ARG A 110 5.67 -3.67 1.11
C ARG A 110 5.44 -2.25 0.63
N LEU A 111 5.51 -1.32 1.56
CA LEU A 111 5.41 0.10 1.33
C LEU A 111 6.82 0.69 1.47
N LEU A 112 7.41 1.05 0.35
CA LEU A 112 8.72 1.67 0.28
C LEU A 112 8.55 3.12 -0.17
N THR A 113 9.44 4.00 0.27
CA THR A 113 9.48 5.37 -0.25
C THR A 113 10.92 5.79 -0.53
N GLY A 114 11.13 6.41 -1.70
CA GLY A 114 12.38 7.00 -2.11
C GLY A 114 12.44 8.51 -1.82
N GLN A 115 13.62 9.10 -1.85
CA GLN A 115 13.75 10.56 -1.80
C GLN A 115 13.52 11.15 -3.19
N GLY A 116 12.56 12.07 -3.27
CA GLY A 116 12.33 12.86 -4.46
C GLY A 116 13.35 13.99 -4.63
N THR A 117 13.33 14.65 -5.79
CA THR A 117 14.25 15.74 -6.13
C THR A 117 13.89 17.08 -5.52
N THR A 118 12.66 17.28 -5.04
CA THR A 118 12.19 18.55 -4.46
C THR A 118 11.16 18.30 -3.35
N ASN A 119 11.48 18.68 -2.12
CA ASN A 119 10.61 18.65 -0.92
C ASN A 119 9.93 17.31 -0.58
N GLN A 120 10.38 16.23 -1.18
CA GLN A 120 9.87 14.89 -0.91
C GLN A 120 10.85 14.15 -0.02
N GLY A 121 10.51 14.08 1.25
CA GLY A 121 11.37 13.49 2.28
C GLY A 121 11.39 11.97 2.27
N GLY A 122 10.64 11.30 1.38
CA GLY A 122 10.49 9.85 1.41
C GLY A 122 9.69 9.37 2.61
N ASN A 123 8.58 10.03 2.92
CA ASN A 123 7.81 9.78 4.13
C ASN A 123 6.68 8.79 3.90
N ILE A 124 6.35 8.02 4.95
CA ILE A 124 5.12 7.22 5.01
C ILE A 124 4.25 7.82 6.12
N VAL A 125 3.02 8.23 5.77
CA VAL A 125 2.05 8.77 6.71
C VAL A 125 0.81 7.89 6.76
N TRP A 126 0.56 7.30 7.93
CA TRP A 126 -0.65 6.53 8.20
C TRP A 126 -1.67 7.45 8.87
N GLN A 127 -2.75 7.78 8.16
CA GLN A 127 -3.73 8.76 8.63
C GLN A 127 -4.59 8.24 9.79
N SER A 128 -5.11 9.17 10.58
CA SER A 128 -6.10 8.87 11.61
C SER A 128 -7.38 8.26 10.99
N GLY A 129 -7.91 7.23 11.62
CA GLY A 129 -9.08 6.48 11.13
C GLY A 129 -8.76 5.41 10.07
N ALA A 130 -7.49 5.26 9.69
CA ALA A 130 -7.03 4.18 8.83
C ALA A 130 -6.57 2.97 9.66
N ASP A 131 -7.41 2.49 10.57
CA ASP A 131 -7.07 1.36 11.44
C ASP A 131 -6.91 0.08 10.63
N LEU A 132 -5.82 -0.63 10.87
CA LEU A 132 -5.51 -1.89 10.21
C LEU A 132 -5.52 -3.03 11.23
N ASP A 133 -6.45 -3.94 11.07
CA ASP A 133 -6.48 -5.20 11.82
C ASP A 133 -6.47 -6.37 10.84
N PHE A 134 -5.39 -7.15 10.84
CA PHE A 134 -5.26 -8.41 10.12
C PHE A 134 -4.88 -9.56 11.05
N SER A 135 -5.27 -9.44 12.34
CA SER A 135 -5.07 -10.47 13.35
C SER A 135 -5.93 -11.71 13.14
N SER A 136 -7.12 -11.53 12.57
CA SER A 136 -8.04 -12.61 12.22
C SER A 136 -7.82 -13.02 10.77
N GLN A 137 -6.90 -13.93 10.55
CA GLN A 137 -6.73 -14.55 9.23
C GLN A 137 -7.73 -15.70 9.12
N GLU A 138 -8.90 -15.43 8.56
CA GLU A 138 -9.86 -16.47 8.21
C GLU A 138 -9.45 -17.13 6.89
N PHE A 139 -8.41 -17.97 6.93
CA PHE A 139 -8.09 -18.84 5.82
C PHE A 139 -8.31 -20.30 6.18
N ASP A 140 -8.98 -20.94 5.27
CA ASP A 140 -9.23 -22.37 5.13
C ASP A 140 -7.94 -23.19 5.44
N ASN A 141 -7.67 -23.43 6.74
CA ASN A 141 -6.66 -24.32 7.30
C ASN A 141 -5.17 -24.08 6.98
N ALA A 142 -4.76 -22.99 6.39
CA ALA A 142 -3.35 -22.64 6.24
C ALA A 142 -3.01 -21.40 7.06
N VAL A 143 -2.19 -21.56 8.10
CA VAL A 143 -1.58 -20.45 8.83
C VAL A 143 -0.54 -19.79 7.90
N THR A 144 -0.99 -18.91 7.06
CA THR A 144 -0.07 -18.08 6.28
C THR A 144 0.28 -16.85 7.12
N THR A 145 1.52 -16.76 7.54
CA THR A 145 2.04 -15.55 8.16
C THR A 145 2.30 -14.52 7.09
N THR A 146 1.46 -13.50 7.02
CA THR A 146 1.67 -12.36 6.12
C THR A 146 2.45 -11.26 6.80
N ASN A 147 3.18 -10.48 6.03
CA ASN A 147 4.03 -9.42 6.55
C ASN A 147 3.69 -8.09 5.90
N LEU A 148 3.57 -7.06 6.74
CA LEU A 148 3.54 -5.67 6.34
C LEU A 148 4.93 -5.06 6.57
N THR A 149 5.52 -4.49 5.53
CA THR A 149 6.80 -3.79 5.62
C THR A 149 6.62 -2.32 5.27
N LEU A 150 7.04 -1.45 6.14
CA LEU A 150 7.14 0.01 5.95
C LEU A 150 8.62 0.36 5.93
N ASP A 151 9.17 0.76 4.79
CA ASP A 151 10.58 1.17 4.63
C ASP A 151 10.63 2.57 4.02
N ALA A 152 10.73 3.59 4.87
CA ALA A 152 10.75 4.98 4.49
C ALA A 152 12.18 5.52 4.44
N SER A 153 12.57 6.21 3.38
CA SER A 153 13.84 6.96 3.37
C SER A 153 13.78 8.21 4.26
N GLY A 154 12.58 8.77 4.48
CA GLY A 154 12.30 9.82 5.44
C GLY A 154 11.82 9.29 6.79
N TYR A 155 10.68 9.78 7.26
CA TYR A 155 10.05 9.35 8.50
C TYR A 155 8.81 8.48 8.25
N ILE A 156 8.43 7.70 9.26
CA ILE A 156 7.14 7.00 9.33
C ILE A 156 6.33 7.65 10.44
N GLN A 157 5.12 8.11 10.09
CA GLN A 157 4.14 8.65 11.06
C GLN A 157 2.92 7.74 11.08
N LEU A 158 2.59 7.23 12.28
CA LEU A 158 1.41 6.39 12.50
C LEU A 158 0.41 7.15 13.35
N ASN A 159 -0.78 7.40 12.80
CA ASN A 159 -1.89 8.07 13.49
C ASN A 159 -3.11 7.16 13.67
N SER A 160 -2.94 5.86 13.48
CA SER A 160 -3.97 4.81 13.65
C SER A 160 -3.35 3.52 14.11
N ASP A 161 -4.17 2.63 14.65
CA ASP A 161 -3.75 1.35 15.17
C ASP A 161 -3.43 0.35 14.06
N ILE A 162 -2.36 -0.44 14.25
CA ILE A 162 -2.01 -1.58 13.41
C ILE A 162 -1.91 -2.84 14.27
N THR A 163 -2.84 -3.77 14.06
CA THR A 163 -2.92 -5.06 14.78
C THR A 163 -2.59 -6.20 13.82
N THR A 164 -1.53 -6.95 14.15
CA THR A 164 -0.96 -7.94 13.23
C THR A 164 -1.34 -9.40 13.55
N GLY A 165 -1.75 -9.71 14.78
CA GLY A 165 -1.95 -11.10 15.22
C GLY A 165 -0.70 -11.94 15.06
N SER A 166 -0.77 -13.01 14.26
CA SER A 166 0.37 -13.87 13.93
C SER A 166 1.25 -13.32 12.78
N GLY A 167 0.79 -12.28 12.08
CA GLY A 167 1.54 -11.62 11.02
C GLY A 167 2.68 -10.75 11.55
N GLY A 168 3.57 -10.35 10.68
CA GLY A 168 4.71 -9.49 10.99
C GLY A 168 4.51 -8.04 10.56
N LEU A 169 4.98 -7.12 11.39
CA LEU A 169 5.14 -5.70 11.04
C LEU A 169 6.61 -5.32 11.12
N THR A 170 7.18 -4.92 9.98
CA THR A 170 8.54 -4.37 9.92
C THR A 170 8.47 -2.89 9.60
N ARG A 171 9.16 -2.08 10.41
CA ARG A 171 9.27 -0.63 10.22
C ARG A 171 10.73 -0.23 10.16
N LYS A 172 11.10 0.52 9.12
CA LYS A 172 12.43 1.09 8.96
C LYS A 172 12.28 2.52 8.42
N ALA A 173 12.89 3.48 9.09
CA ALA A 173 12.84 4.88 8.71
C ALA A 173 14.23 5.48 8.73
N GLY A 174 14.63 6.14 7.65
CA GLY A 174 15.93 6.81 7.54
C GLY A 174 16.06 8.03 8.45
N ALA A 175 14.96 8.79 8.64
CA ALA A 175 14.91 10.00 9.48
C ALA A 175 14.27 9.81 10.86
N GLY A 176 13.74 8.61 11.17
CA GLY A 176 13.11 8.29 12.46
C GLY A 176 11.61 8.04 12.40
N PHE A 177 11.02 7.77 13.56
CA PHE A 177 9.59 7.52 13.72
C PHE A 177 8.93 8.69 14.43
N ALA A 178 7.75 9.09 13.94
CA ALA A 178 6.84 9.98 14.64
C ALA A 178 5.54 9.21 14.92
N GLU A 179 5.15 9.10 16.19
CA GLU A 179 3.86 8.58 16.61
C GLU A 179 2.99 9.74 17.07
N ALA A 180 1.68 9.65 16.85
CA ALA A 180 0.75 10.62 17.39
C ALA A 180 0.77 10.54 18.93
N ALA A 181 0.77 11.70 19.58
CA ALA A 181 0.67 11.83 21.03
C ALA A 181 -0.77 11.63 21.50
#